data_558083a3668507500a21a303b32f3e84
#
_entry.id   558083a3668507500a21a303b32f3e84
#
_cell.length_a   1.000
_cell.length_b   1.000
_cell.length_c   1.000
_cell.angle_alpha   90.00
_cell.angle_beta   90.00
_cell.angle_gamma   90.00
#
_symmetry.space_group_name_H-M   'P 1'
#
loop_
_entity.id
_entity.type
_entity.pdbx_description
1 polymer ?
#
loop_
_entity_poly.entity_id
_entity_poly.type
_entity_poly.pdbx_seq_one_letter_code
_entity_poly.pdbx_strand_id
1 'polypeptide(L)'
;MKIGFFTDTYFPQVSGVATSIKTLKNELEKHGHEVYIFTTTDPNADKIEKDVIRMPSVPFVSFKDRRIVVRGMWYAYLVAKELELELIHTHTEFGAGILGKMVAKKLKIPLIHTYHTMYEDYLHYIAKGKVIRQSHVRYLSRLFVNHTTGVVCPSERVIDTLRSYGVVAPLRVIPTGIDIEKFKREGITQKAIKEIRGSLNIKDDELMILSLSRISYEKNIQALVQGFPQVLKAYPNARMVIVGKGPYLEELQELINELALDEFVQF
;
A
#
# COMPACT_ATOMS: atom_id res chain seq x y z
N MET A 1 -0.46 -5.38 -25.37
CA MET A 1 0.83 -4.74 -24.98
C MET A 1 1.52 -5.59 -23.93
N LYS A 2 2.85 -5.62 -23.98
CA LYS A 2 3.69 -6.26 -22.95
C LYS A 2 4.19 -5.18 -21.99
N ILE A 3 3.78 -5.26 -20.72
CA ILE A 3 3.97 -4.20 -19.72
C ILE A 3 4.82 -4.73 -18.57
N GLY A 4 5.89 -4.02 -18.21
CA GLY A 4 6.71 -4.33 -17.04
C GLY A 4 6.33 -3.47 -15.83
N PHE A 5 5.83 -4.08 -14.75
CA PHE A 5 5.59 -3.41 -13.48
C PHE A 5 6.82 -3.50 -12.60
N PHE A 6 7.32 -2.37 -12.11
CA PHE A 6 8.49 -2.28 -11.24
C PHE A 6 8.09 -1.77 -9.87
N THR A 7 8.30 -2.60 -8.84
CA THR A 7 7.86 -2.30 -7.47
C THR A 7 8.75 -2.94 -6.41
N ASP A 8 9.05 -2.24 -5.32
CA ASP A 8 9.74 -2.82 -4.15
C ASP A 8 8.76 -3.54 -3.19
N THR A 9 7.45 -3.53 -3.49
CA THR A 9 6.40 -4.12 -2.66
C THR A 9 5.46 -4.98 -3.50
N TYR A 10 5.49 -6.30 -3.29
CA TYR A 10 4.58 -7.24 -3.94
C TYR A 10 4.38 -8.48 -3.06
N PHE A 11 3.44 -9.35 -3.44
CA PHE A 11 3.20 -10.60 -2.71
C PHE A 11 4.47 -11.45 -2.61
N PRO A 12 4.63 -12.25 -1.52
CA PRO A 12 3.67 -12.56 -0.46
C PRO A 12 3.47 -11.43 0.57
N GLN A 13 4.22 -10.34 0.51
CA GLN A 13 4.03 -9.19 1.38
C GLN A 13 2.69 -8.51 1.09
N VAL A 14 1.75 -8.63 2.04
CA VAL A 14 0.41 -8.03 1.92
C VAL A 14 0.45 -6.53 2.26
N SER A 15 -0.01 -5.71 1.33
CA SER A 15 -0.16 -4.27 1.53
C SER A 15 -1.18 -3.70 0.54
N GLY A 16 -1.71 -2.50 0.81
CA GLY A 16 -2.60 -1.81 -0.12
C GLY A 16 -1.97 -1.62 -1.51
N VAL A 17 -0.67 -1.32 -1.55
CA VAL A 17 0.08 -1.17 -2.81
C VAL A 17 0.16 -2.50 -3.57
N ALA A 18 0.55 -3.60 -2.89
CA ALA A 18 0.64 -4.92 -3.52
C ALA A 18 -0.73 -5.39 -4.05
N THR A 19 -1.80 -5.15 -3.27
CA THR A 19 -3.17 -5.47 -3.69
C THR A 19 -3.60 -4.65 -4.90
N SER A 20 -3.32 -3.34 -4.92
CA SER A 20 -3.60 -2.46 -6.06
C SER A 20 -2.88 -2.91 -7.33
N ILE A 21 -1.59 -3.25 -7.22
CA ILE A 21 -0.77 -3.77 -8.33
C ILE A 21 -1.37 -5.06 -8.89
N LYS A 22 -1.73 -6.01 -8.01
CA LYS A 22 -2.35 -7.28 -8.42
C LYS A 22 -3.70 -7.07 -9.10
N THR A 23 -4.54 -6.18 -8.57
CA THR A 23 -5.82 -5.84 -9.19
C THR A 23 -5.62 -5.24 -10.57
N LEU A 24 -4.70 -4.28 -10.71
CA LEU A 24 -4.39 -3.66 -11.99
C LEU A 24 -3.81 -4.67 -13.00
N LYS A 25 -2.88 -5.54 -12.57
CA LYS A 25 -2.37 -6.64 -13.41
C LYS A 25 -3.51 -7.49 -13.95
N ASN A 26 -4.37 -7.97 -13.06
CA ASN A 26 -5.47 -8.87 -13.44
C ASN A 26 -6.44 -8.20 -14.44
N GLU A 27 -6.75 -6.91 -14.24
CA GLU A 27 -7.64 -6.19 -15.16
C GLU A 27 -6.99 -5.94 -16.51
N LEU A 28 -5.72 -5.59 -16.56
CA LEU A 28 -4.98 -5.43 -17.82
C LEU A 28 -4.89 -6.76 -18.59
N GLU A 29 -4.69 -7.88 -17.89
CA GLU A 29 -4.65 -9.21 -18.51
C GLU A 29 -6.02 -9.62 -19.08
N LYS A 30 -7.12 -9.30 -18.40
CA LYS A 30 -8.50 -9.48 -18.94
C LYS A 30 -8.72 -8.69 -20.23
N HIS A 31 -8.02 -7.58 -20.40
CA HIS A 31 -8.08 -6.74 -21.62
C HIS A 31 -7.04 -7.12 -22.68
N GLY A 32 -6.41 -8.29 -22.54
CA GLY A 32 -5.47 -8.84 -23.52
C GLY A 32 -4.06 -8.25 -23.48
N HIS A 33 -3.66 -7.65 -22.36
CA HIS A 33 -2.29 -7.25 -22.11
C HIS A 33 -1.50 -8.34 -21.39
N GLU A 34 -0.19 -8.38 -21.55
CA GLU A 34 0.72 -9.23 -20.79
C GLU A 34 1.45 -8.38 -19.75
N VAL A 35 1.40 -8.77 -18.48
CA VAL A 35 1.97 -7.97 -17.38
C VAL A 35 2.99 -8.77 -16.60
N TYR A 36 4.22 -8.29 -16.56
CA TYR A 36 5.37 -8.88 -15.88
C TYR A 36 5.78 -8.04 -14.68
N ILE A 37 5.93 -8.67 -13.50
CA ILE A 37 6.26 -7.98 -12.25
C ILE A 37 7.74 -8.10 -11.95
N PHE A 38 8.46 -6.99 -11.90
CA PHE A 38 9.83 -6.90 -11.41
C PHE A 38 9.81 -6.41 -9.97
N THR A 39 10.19 -7.29 -9.02
CA THR A 39 10.06 -6.97 -7.59
C THR A 39 11.24 -7.51 -6.77
N THR A 40 11.20 -7.29 -5.46
CA THR A 40 12.23 -7.75 -4.51
C THR A 40 12.19 -9.26 -4.31
N THR A 41 13.33 -9.84 -3.92
CA THR A 41 13.35 -11.19 -3.33
C THR A 41 12.55 -11.20 -2.02
N ASP A 42 11.87 -12.31 -1.74
CA ASP A 42 11.19 -12.54 -0.46
C ASP A 42 11.43 -14.00 -0.04
N PRO A 43 11.81 -14.26 1.24
CA PRO A 43 12.05 -15.62 1.74
C PRO A 43 10.80 -16.52 1.71
N ASN A 44 9.61 -15.94 1.76
CA ASN A 44 8.34 -16.64 1.77
C ASN A 44 7.70 -16.76 0.38
N ALA A 45 8.37 -16.26 -0.65
CA ALA A 45 7.87 -16.37 -2.03
C ALA A 45 8.12 -17.76 -2.59
N ASP A 46 7.24 -18.19 -3.47
CA ASP A 46 7.45 -19.42 -4.24
C ASP A 46 8.72 -19.32 -5.08
N LYS A 47 9.42 -20.44 -5.25
CA LYS A 47 10.66 -20.48 -6.04
C LYS A 47 10.43 -20.16 -7.52
N ILE A 48 9.26 -20.50 -8.02
CA ILE A 48 8.85 -20.27 -9.42
C ILE A 48 7.49 -19.61 -9.39
N GLU A 49 7.43 -18.37 -9.85
CA GLU A 49 6.20 -17.61 -9.96
C GLU A 49 6.02 -17.20 -11.42
N LYS A 50 4.84 -17.46 -11.96
CA LYS A 50 4.51 -17.04 -13.32
C LYS A 50 4.52 -15.52 -13.41
N ASP A 51 5.21 -14.98 -14.40
CA ASP A 51 5.27 -13.54 -14.72
C ASP A 51 5.82 -12.64 -13.60
N VAL A 52 6.55 -13.22 -12.62
CA VAL A 52 7.22 -12.47 -11.55
C VAL A 52 8.73 -12.67 -11.58
N ILE A 53 9.46 -11.59 -11.74
CA ILE A 53 10.91 -11.53 -11.81
C ILE A 53 11.43 -10.93 -10.51
N ARG A 54 12.09 -11.75 -9.67
CA ARG A 54 12.61 -11.28 -8.39
C ARG A 54 14.03 -10.80 -8.50
N MET A 55 14.24 -9.55 -8.10
CA MET A 55 15.51 -8.84 -8.16
C MET A 55 16.27 -8.94 -6.85
N PRO A 56 17.61 -9.05 -6.85
CA PRO A 56 18.42 -9.03 -5.64
C PRO A 56 18.11 -7.79 -4.78
N SER A 57 17.74 -8.01 -3.53
CA SER A 57 17.27 -6.98 -2.63
C SER A 57 17.78 -7.18 -1.20
N VAL A 58 17.83 -6.12 -0.42
CA VAL A 58 18.20 -6.12 0.99
C VAL A 58 17.04 -5.64 1.86
N PRO A 59 16.92 -6.09 3.12
CA PRO A 59 15.95 -5.54 4.05
C PRO A 59 16.15 -4.04 4.25
N PHE A 60 15.06 -3.30 4.40
CA PHE A 60 15.12 -1.87 4.71
C PHE A 60 15.23 -1.68 6.22
N VAL A 61 16.25 -0.93 6.68
CA VAL A 61 16.61 -0.84 8.09
C VAL A 61 15.47 -0.29 8.97
N SER A 62 14.73 0.70 8.47
CA SER A 62 13.64 1.34 9.23
C SER A 62 12.31 0.56 9.20
N PHE A 63 12.15 -0.38 8.28
CA PHE A 63 10.96 -1.21 8.12
C PHE A 63 11.40 -2.63 7.78
N LYS A 64 11.60 -3.46 8.81
CA LYS A 64 12.19 -4.82 8.68
C LYS A 64 11.43 -5.75 7.73
N ASP A 65 10.16 -5.54 7.54
CA ASP A 65 9.27 -6.23 6.62
C ASP A 65 9.32 -5.69 5.18
N ARG A 66 10.11 -4.64 4.93
CA ARG A 66 10.32 -4.06 3.60
C ARG A 66 11.71 -4.39 3.06
N ARG A 67 11.80 -4.52 1.74
CA ARG A 67 13.04 -4.76 1.03
C ARG A 67 13.19 -3.75 -0.10
N ILE A 68 14.44 -3.46 -0.48
CA ILE A 68 14.76 -2.54 -1.57
C ILE A 68 15.69 -3.26 -2.55
N VAL A 69 15.41 -3.16 -3.84
CA VAL A 69 16.29 -3.64 -4.90
C VAL A 69 17.58 -2.82 -4.90
N VAL A 70 18.72 -3.49 -4.86
CA VAL A 70 20.04 -2.82 -4.76
C VAL A 70 20.94 -3.08 -5.96
N ARG A 71 20.64 -4.10 -6.76
CA ARG A 71 21.43 -4.46 -7.95
C ARG A 71 20.58 -5.24 -8.96
N GLY A 72 21.14 -5.49 -10.14
CA GLY A 72 20.49 -6.32 -11.16
C GLY A 72 19.97 -5.53 -12.34
N MET A 73 20.44 -4.28 -12.54
CA MET A 73 20.03 -3.44 -13.67
C MET A 73 20.25 -4.11 -15.02
N TRP A 74 21.40 -4.74 -15.19
CA TRP A 74 21.70 -5.43 -16.47
C TRP A 74 20.80 -6.63 -16.68
N TYR A 75 20.56 -7.40 -15.63
CA TYR A 75 19.64 -8.54 -15.67
C TYR A 75 18.20 -8.08 -15.98
N ALA A 76 17.68 -7.08 -15.27
CA ALA A 76 16.34 -6.53 -15.54
C ALA A 76 16.23 -6.00 -16.98
N TYR A 77 17.26 -5.33 -17.48
CA TYR A 77 17.29 -4.86 -18.87
C TYR A 77 17.25 -6.00 -19.88
N LEU A 78 18.05 -7.07 -19.69
CA LEU A 78 18.07 -8.21 -20.60
C LEU A 78 16.73 -8.93 -20.61
N VAL A 79 16.15 -9.20 -19.42
CA VAL A 79 14.83 -9.83 -19.30
C VAL A 79 13.74 -8.95 -19.93
N ALA A 80 13.74 -7.65 -19.66
CA ALA A 80 12.78 -6.71 -20.27
C ALA A 80 12.88 -6.66 -21.79
N LYS A 81 14.10 -6.75 -22.32
CA LYS A 81 14.36 -6.81 -23.77
C LYS A 81 13.91 -8.15 -24.39
N GLU A 82 14.18 -9.28 -23.73
CA GLU A 82 13.76 -10.60 -24.17
C GLU A 82 12.22 -10.72 -24.18
N LEU A 83 11.57 -10.18 -23.15
CA LEU A 83 10.11 -10.10 -23.06
C LEU A 83 9.50 -9.11 -24.07
N GLU A 84 10.33 -8.30 -24.75
CA GLU A 84 9.90 -7.25 -25.69
C GLU A 84 8.92 -6.26 -25.04
N LEU A 85 9.25 -5.78 -23.83
CA LEU A 85 8.37 -4.84 -23.13
C LEU A 85 8.16 -3.55 -23.92
N GLU A 86 6.92 -3.10 -23.99
CA GLU A 86 6.48 -1.91 -24.73
C GLU A 86 6.23 -0.71 -23.80
N LEU A 87 6.04 -0.97 -22.49
CA LEU A 87 5.76 0.03 -21.45
C LEU A 87 6.36 -0.42 -20.13
N ILE A 88 6.96 0.52 -19.41
CA ILE A 88 7.31 0.33 -18.00
C ILE A 88 6.32 1.12 -17.13
N HIS A 89 5.81 0.47 -16.08
CA HIS A 89 4.98 1.10 -15.07
C HIS A 89 5.62 0.91 -13.69
N THR A 90 6.09 1.99 -13.08
CA THR A 90 6.69 1.96 -11.74
C THR A 90 5.66 2.25 -10.66
N HIS A 91 5.76 1.55 -9.53
CA HIS A 91 4.83 1.67 -8.40
C HIS A 91 5.52 2.08 -7.10
N THR A 92 6.83 2.19 -7.10
CA THR A 92 7.65 2.73 -6.00
C THR A 92 8.73 3.62 -6.58
N GLU A 93 9.23 4.58 -5.79
CA GLU A 93 10.25 5.55 -6.19
C GLU A 93 11.67 5.10 -5.78
N PHE A 94 11.79 3.96 -5.14
CA PHE A 94 13.06 3.42 -4.63
C PHE A 94 13.74 2.47 -5.63
N GLY A 95 14.41 1.44 -5.13
CA GLY A 95 15.27 0.56 -5.91
C GLY A 95 14.63 0.02 -7.18
N ALA A 96 13.47 -0.62 -7.09
CA ALA A 96 12.77 -1.16 -8.26
C ALA A 96 12.26 -0.04 -9.20
N GLY A 97 11.76 1.06 -8.65
CA GLY A 97 11.31 2.20 -9.45
C GLY A 97 12.46 2.86 -10.23
N ILE A 98 13.61 3.10 -9.57
CA ILE A 98 14.81 3.61 -10.22
C ILE A 98 15.27 2.64 -11.32
N LEU A 99 15.26 1.34 -11.02
CA LEU A 99 15.59 0.30 -11.97
C LEU A 99 14.69 0.34 -13.21
N GLY A 100 13.36 0.44 -13.00
CA GLY A 100 12.38 0.58 -14.09
C GLY A 100 12.63 1.81 -14.95
N LYS A 101 12.94 2.96 -14.34
CA LYS A 101 13.35 4.19 -15.08
C LYS A 101 14.56 3.97 -15.98
N MET A 102 15.58 3.29 -15.46
CA MET A 102 16.81 3.01 -16.20
C MET A 102 16.55 2.05 -17.36
N VAL A 103 15.72 1.03 -17.15
CA VAL A 103 15.31 0.06 -18.19
C VAL A 103 14.51 0.77 -19.27
N ALA A 104 13.48 1.57 -18.91
CA ALA A 104 12.67 2.33 -19.86
C ALA A 104 13.54 3.24 -20.76
N LYS A 105 14.48 3.96 -20.13
CA LYS A 105 15.43 4.82 -20.84
C LYS A 105 16.32 4.04 -21.82
N LYS A 106 16.83 2.86 -21.41
CA LYS A 106 17.69 2.02 -22.27
C LYS A 106 16.91 1.41 -23.44
N LEU A 107 15.68 0.96 -23.20
CA LEU A 107 14.80 0.40 -24.23
C LEU A 107 14.13 1.49 -25.08
N LYS A 108 14.18 2.76 -24.67
CA LYS A 108 13.50 3.90 -25.31
C LYS A 108 11.99 3.72 -25.39
N ILE A 109 11.39 3.13 -24.35
CA ILE A 109 9.95 2.92 -24.25
C ILE A 109 9.32 3.86 -23.20
N PRO A 110 7.99 4.10 -23.25
CA PRO A 110 7.31 4.95 -22.31
C PRO A 110 7.44 4.46 -20.87
N LEU A 111 7.44 5.41 -19.93
CA LEU A 111 7.46 5.18 -18.48
C LEU A 111 6.26 5.86 -17.85
N ILE A 112 5.39 5.09 -17.20
CA ILE A 112 4.32 5.58 -16.35
C ILE A 112 4.69 5.31 -14.88
N HIS A 113 4.24 6.17 -13.98
CA HIS A 113 4.38 5.99 -12.55
C HIS A 113 3.04 6.12 -11.83
N THR A 114 2.72 5.23 -10.89
CA THR A 114 1.61 5.43 -9.96
C THR A 114 2.15 5.88 -8.60
N TYR A 115 1.72 7.05 -8.16
CA TYR A 115 2.11 7.63 -6.87
C TYR A 115 1.21 7.09 -5.76
N HIS A 116 1.65 6.04 -5.06
CA HIS A 116 0.84 5.32 -4.06
C HIS A 116 0.96 5.90 -2.64
N THR A 117 2.05 6.56 -2.32
CA THR A 117 2.40 6.86 -0.94
C THR A 117 2.70 8.34 -0.73
N MET A 118 1.97 8.96 0.18
CA MET A 118 2.24 10.32 0.67
C MET A 118 3.40 10.24 1.68
N TYR A 119 4.64 10.27 1.19
CA TYR A 119 5.84 10.06 2.03
C TYR A 119 6.00 11.09 3.14
N GLU A 120 5.44 12.28 3.01
CA GLU A 120 5.45 13.29 4.07
C GLU A 120 4.76 12.78 5.35
N ASP A 121 3.71 11.98 5.21
CA ASP A 121 2.95 11.43 6.33
C ASP A 121 3.74 10.35 7.10
N TYR A 122 4.81 9.82 6.51
CA TYR A 122 5.63 8.72 7.07
C TYR A 122 7.00 9.17 7.61
N LEU A 123 7.32 10.46 7.55
CA LEU A 123 8.63 10.96 7.97
C LEU A 123 8.94 10.70 9.44
N HIS A 124 7.92 10.70 10.29
CA HIS A 124 8.08 10.47 11.74
C HIS A 124 8.56 9.04 12.06
N TYR A 125 8.37 8.06 11.15
CA TYR A 125 8.89 6.71 11.32
C TYR A 125 10.38 6.58 10.95
N ILE A 126 10.94 7.52 10.20
CA ILE A 126 12.34 7.48 9.77
C ILE A 126 13.19 8.28 10.74
N ALA A 127 13.97 7.57 11.58
CA ALA A 127 14.86 8.18 12.60
C ALA A 127 14.13 9.25 13.44
N LYS A 128 12.87 8.98 13.85
CA LYS A 128 12.01 9.89 14.61
C LYS A 128 11.83 11.27 13.94
N GLY A 129 11.82 11.33 12.62
CA GLY A 129 11.63 12.57 11.84
C GLY A 129 12.87 13.51 11.81
N LYS A 130 14.01 13.10 12.38
CA LYS A 130 15.19 14.00 12.56
C LYS A 130 16.11 14.04 11.34
N VAL A 131 16.12 13.02 10.49
CA VAL A 131 17.10 12.87 9.39
C VAL A 131 16.53 13.33 8.05
N ILE A 132 15.29 13.00 7.75
CA ILE A 132 14.65 13.34 6.46
C ILE A 132 13.62 14.44 6.70
N ARG A 133 13.79 15.58 6.04
CA ARG A 133 12.86 16.71 6.09
C ARG A 133 11.86 16.62 4.93
N GLN A 134 10.70 17.26 5.07
CA GLN A 134 9.70 17.38 3.99
C GLN A 134 10.31 17.91 2.69
N SER A 135 11.24 18.86 2.76
CA SER A 135 11.94 19.39 1.58
C SER A 135 12.69 18.33 0.78
N HIS A 136 13.28 17.34 1.45
CA HIS A 136 13.95 16.22 0.77
C HIS A 136 12.96 15.33 0.05
N VAL A 137 11.81 15.02 0.68
CA VAL A 137 10.74 14.23 0.06
C VAL A 137 10.20 14.96 -1.18
N ARG A 138 9.90 16.25 -1.07
CA ARG A 138 9.43 17.08 -2.19
C ARG A 138 10.41 17.07 -3.36
N TYR A 139 11.68 17.28 -3.05
CA TYR A 139 12.73 17.28 -4.08
C TYR A 139 12.87 15.92 -4.77
N LEU A 140 12.94 14.82 -3.99
CA LEU A 140 13.10 13.48 -4.55
C LEU A 140 11.88 13.02 -5.34
N SER A 141 10.66 13.26 -4.84
CA SER A 141 9.43 12.97 -5.57
C SER A 141 9.37 13.74 -6.89
N ARG A 142 9.65 15.06 -6.87
CA ARG A 142 9.71 15.87 -8.09
C ARG A 142 10.76 15.35 -9.08
N LEU A 143 11.96 15.04 -8.60
CA LEU A 143 13.04 14.53 -9.45
C LEU A 143 12.66 13.18 -10.07
N PHE A 144 11.99 12.33 -9.32
CA PHE A 144 11.55 11.03 -9.82
C PHE A 144 10.46 11.19 -10.89
N VAL A 145 9.37 11.87 -10.58
CA VAL A 145 8.19 11.90 -11.45
C VAL A 145 8.31 12.81 -12.68
N ASN A 146 9.11 13.89 -12.61
CA ASN A 146 9.27 14.81 -13.75
C ASN A 146 9.94 14.18 -14.98
N HIS A 147 10.54 13.01 -14.86
CA HIS A 147 11.16 12.28 -15.96
C HIS A 147 10.33 11.06 -16.40
N THR A 148 9.04 11.07 -16.13
CA THR A 148 8.08 10.04 -16.58
C THR A 148 7.23 10.57 -17.75
N THR A 149 6.70 9.67 -18.56
CA THR A 149 5.73 10.00 -19.61
C THR A 149 4.39 10.47 -19.02
N GLY A 150 4.03 9.97 -17.85
CA GLY A 150 2.85 10.36 -17.11
C GLY A 150 2.80 9.74 -15.71
N VAL A 151 2.02 10.37 -14.84
CA VAL A 151 1.84 9.92 -13.45
C VAL A 151 0.36 9.67 -13.18
N VAL A 152 0.06 8.51 -12.64
CA VAL A 152 -1.25 8.14 -12.12
C VAL A 152 -1.33 8.56 -10.66
N CYS A 153 -2.32 9.36 -10.33
CA CYS A 153 -2.61 9.83 -8.99
C CYS A 153 -3.94 9.21 -8.51
N PRO A 154 -4.02 8.60 -7.33
CA PRO A 154 -5.26 7.98 -6.85
C PRO A 154 -6.37 8.98 -6.50
N SER A 155 -6.05 10.28 -6.35
CA SER A 155 -7.02 11.34 -6.06
C SER A 155 -6.50 12.71 -6.49
N GLU A 156 -7.40 13.70 -6.59
CA GLU A 156 -7.06 15.11 -6.85
C GLU A 156 -6.08 15.66 -5.79
N ARG A 157 -6.27 15.32 -4.52
CA ARG A 157 -5.34 15.71 -3.45
C ARG A 157 -3.89 15.35 -3.76
N VAL A 158 -3.65 14.20 -4.38
CA VAL A 158 -2.29 13.79 -4.78
C VAL A 158 -1.76 14.69 -5.91
N ILE A 159 -2.61 15.07 -6.87
CA ILE A 159 -2.23 16.02 -7.93
C ILE A 159 -1.83 17.36 -7.29
N ASP A 160 -2.66 17.93 -6.42
CA ASP A 160 -2.40 19.22 -5.77
C ASP A 160 -1.08 19.16 -4.98
N THR A 161 -0.85 18.06 -4.26
CA THR A 161 0.39 17.85 -3.53
C THR A 161 1.61 17.80 -4.47
N LEU A 162 1.57 17.01 -5.54
CA LEU A 162 2.67 16.91 -6.48
C LEU A 162 2.92 18.23 -7.21
N ARG A 163 1.86 18.98 -7.55
CA ARG A 163 1.99 20.34 -8.13
C ARG A 163 2.66 21.30 -7.14
N SER A 164 2.32 21.23 -5.84
CA SER A 164 2.98 22.02 -4.79
C SER A 164 4.48 21.70 -4.66
N TYR A 165 4.90 20.48 -5.03
CA TYR A 165 6.31 20.09 -5.08
C TYR A 165 7.04 20.60 -6.34
N GLY A 166 6.32 21.24 -7.27
CA GLY A 166 6.86 21.69 -8.54
C GLY A 166 6.95 20.59 -9.61
N VAL A 167 6.10 19.58 -9.53
CA VAL A 167 5.98 18.55 -10.57
C VAL A 167 5.32 19.15 -11.82
N VAL A 168 5.96 19.00 -12.98
CA VAL A 168 5.47 19.48 -14.28
C VAL A 168 5.02 18.35 -15.20
N ALA A 169 5.37 17.10 -14.90
CA ALA A 169 4.93 15.93 -15.66
C ALA A 169 3.40 15.88 -15.81
N PRO A 170 2.87 15.22 -16.86
CA PRO A 170 1.45 14.96 -16.99
C PRO A 170 0.92 14.14 -15.81
N LEU A 171 -0.10 14.65 -15.11
CA LEU A 171 -0.75 13.98 -13.98
C LEU A 171 -2.19 13.65 -14.36
N ARG A 172 -2.65 12.45 -14.01
CA ARG A 172 -4.05 12.04 -14.18
C ARG A 172 -4.58 11.35 -12.94
N VAL A 173 -5.80 11.67 -12.53
CA VAL A 173 -6.51 10.93 -11.49
C VAL A 173 -7.04 9.63 -12.08
N ILE A 174 -6.57 8.53 -11.53
CA ILE A 174 -7.11 7.19 -11.73
C ILE A 174 -7.20 6.55 -10.35
N PRO A 175 -8.40 6.50 -9.74
CA PRO A 175 -8.58 5.89 -8.42
C PRO A 175 -8.15 4.43 -8.40
N THR A 176 -7.66 3.99 -7.25
CA THR A 176 -7.31 2.58 -7.05
C THR A 176 -8.55 1.70 -7.17
N GLY A 177 -8.51 0.74 -8.08
CA GLY A 177 -9.58 -0.25 -8.24
C GLY A 177 -9.68 -1.18 -7.04
N ILE A 178 -10.91 -1.51 -6.66
CA ILE A 178 -11.24 -2.48 -5.62
C ILE A 178 -12.10 -3.57 -6.23
N ASP A 179 -11.78 -4.82 -5.95
CA ASP A 179 -12.61 -5.97 -6.32
C ASP A 179 -13.81 -6.05 -5.37
N ILE A 180 -14.88 -5.36 -5.74
CA ILE A 180 -16.10 -5.25 -4.91
C ILE A 180 -16.84 -6.57 -4.77
N GLU A 181 -16.65 -7.53 -5.69
CA GLU A 181 -17.28 -8.84 -5.60
C GLU A 181 -16.91 -9.58 -4.32
N LYS A 182 -15.67 -9.40 -3.83
CA LYS A 182 -15.19 -9.97 -2.57
C LYS A 182 -15.86 -9.40 -1.32
N PHE A 183 -16.49 -8.23 -1.43
CA PHE A 183 -17.12 -7.52 -0.33
C PHE A 183 -18.66 -7.55 -0.39
N LYS A 184 -19.23 -8.26 -1.35
CA LYS A 184 -20.67 -8.44 -1.43
C LYS A 184 -21.17 -9.30 -0.27
N ARG A 185 -22.30 -8.91 0.28
CA ARG A 185 -22.97 -9.67 1.35
C ARG A 185 -23.60 -10.98 0.85
N GLU A 186 -23.84 -11.07 -0.46
CA GLU A 186 -24.37 -12.25 -1.12
C GLU A 186 -23.40 -13.43 -0.92
N GLY A 187 -23.95 -14.55 -0.44
CA GLY A 187 -23.15 -15.75 -0.13
C GLY A 187 -22.60 -15.82 1.30
N ILE A 188 -22.70 -14.76 2.10
CA ILE A 188 -22.34 -14.81 3.52
C ILE A 188 -23.50 -15.38 4.33
N THR A 189 -23.31 -16.57 4.88
CA THR A 189 -24.36 -17.24 5.67
C THR A 189 -24.49 -16.63 7.05
N GLN A 190 -25.69 -16.70 7.66
CA GLN A 190 -25.90 -16.30 9.04
C GLN A 190 -25.03 -17.12 10.02
N LYS A 191 -24.75 -18.37 9.67
CA LYS A 191 -23.84 -19.22 10.43
C LYS A 191 -22.43 -18.63 10.49
N ALA A 192 -21.85 -18.22 9.35
CA ALA A 192 -20.53 -17.59 9.28
C ALA A 192 -20.48 -16.27 10.07
N ILE A 193 -21.55 -15.46 10.01
CA ILE A 193 -21.64 -14.23 10.82
C ILE A 193 -21.59 -14.56 12.32
N LYS A 194 -22.39 -15.52 12.77
CA LYS A 194 -22.42 -15.95 14.19
C LYS A 194 -21.08 -16.53 14.66
N GLU A 195 -20.42 -17.32 13.80
CA GLU A 195 -19.09 -17.88 14.09
C GLU A 195 -18.05 -16.78 14.31
N ILE A 196 -18.02 -15.77 13.42
CA ILE A 196 -17.10 -14.63 13.55
C ILE A 196 -17.43 -13.82 14.82
N ARG A 197 -18.71 -13.48 15.03
CA ARG A 197 -19.12 -12.74 16.23
C ARG A 197 -18.78 -13.51 17.50
N GLY A 198 -19.03 -14.82 17.53
CA GLY A 198 -18.68 -15.69 18.65
C GLY A 198 -17.18 -15.76 18.90
N SER A 199 -16.34 -15.84 17.85
CA SER A 199 -14.88 -15.82 17.99
C SER A 199 -14.34 -14.49 18.57
N LEU A 200 -15.11 -13.41 18.39
CA LEU A 200 -14.82 -12.07 18.90
C LEU A 200 -15.56 -11.79 20.22
N ASN A 201 -16.22 -12.77 20.83
CA ASN A 201 -17.04 -12.61 22.03
C ASN A 201 -18.10 -11.49 21.92
N ILE A 202 -18.66 -11.26 20.74
CA ILE A 202 -19.70 -10.26 20.47
C ILE A 202 -21.07 -10.97 20.43
N LYS A 203 -21.99 -10.57 21.29
CA LYS A 203 -23.35 -11.13 21.33
C LYS A 203 -24.20 -10.68 20.15
N ASP A 204 -25.25 -11.41 19.84
CA ASP A 204 -26.13 -11.13 18.69
C ASP A 204 -26.84 -9.76 18.79
N ASP A 205 -27.15 -9.31 20.01
CA ASP A 205 -27.79 -8.03 20.32
C ASP A 205 -26.81 -6.84 20.49
N GLU A 206 -25.51 -7.09 20.50
CA GLU A 206 -24.50 -6.04 20.61
C GLU A 206 -24.22 -5.38 19.25
N LEU A 207 -24.08 -4.06 19.24
CA LEU A 207 -23.66 -3.31 18.08
C LEU A 207 -22.14 -3.40 17.92
N MET A 208 -21.66 -4.10 16.88
CA MET A 208 -20.23 -4.20 16.60
C MET A 208 -19.76 -3.06 15.70
N ILE A 209 -18.78 -2.31 16.17
CA ILE A 209 -18.05 -1.31 15.40
C ILE A 209 -16.66 -1.85 15.09
N LEU A 210 -16.38 -2.08 13.81
CA LEU A 210 -15.12 -2.70 13.36
C LEU A 210 -14.18 -1.66 12.76
N SER A 211 -12.94 -1.62 13.26
CA SER A 211 -11.82 -0.93 12.63
C SER A 211 -10.80 -1.96 12.16
N LEU A 212 -10.60 -2.07 10.84
CA LEU A 212 -9.65 -3.00 10.22
C LEU A 212 -8.56 -2.22 9.47
N SER A 213 -7.39 -2.06 10.07
CA SER A 213 -6.27 -1.37 9.44
C SER A 213 -4.95 -1.65 10.16
N ARG A 214 -3.82 -1.19 9.59
CA ARG A 214 -2.57 -1.09 10.34
C ARG A 214 -2.78 -0.15 11.53
N ILE A 215 -2.34 -0.56 12.73
CA ILE A 215 -2.41 0.27 13.93
C ILE A 215 -1.22 1.23 13.92
N SER A 216 -1.45 2.40 13.33
CA SER A 216 -0.45 3.44 13.14
C SER A 216 -1.07 4.83 13.25
N TYR A 217 -0.29 5.80 13.66
CA TYR A 217 -0.78 7.15 13.98
C TYR A 217 -1.57 7.80 12.83
N GLU A 218 -1.11 7.63 11.59
CA GLU A 218 -1.74 8.19 10.38
C GLU A 218 -3.11 7.57 10.04
N LYS A 219 -3.46 6.43 10.66
CA LYS A 219 -4.80 5.81 10.52
C LYS A 219 -5.84 6.44 11.41
N ASN A 220 -5.41 7.30 12.32
CA ASN A 220 -6.25 8.10 13.19
C ASN A 220 -7.29 7.29 13.99
N ILE A 221 -6.91 6.06 14.41
CA ILE A 221 -7.80 5.17 15.19
C ILE A 221 -8.10 5.78 16.56
N GLN A 222 -7.19 6.58 17.11
CA GLN A 222 -7.38 7.33 18.34
C GLN A 222 -8.63 8.23 18.31
N ALA A 223 -8.97 8.80 17.17
CA ALA A 223 -10.19 9.61 17.04
C ALA A 223 -11.46 8.75 17.17
N LEU A 224 -11.44 7.49 16.70
CA LEU A 224 -12.55 6.56 16.90
C LEU A 224 -12.71 6.21 18.39
N VAL A 225 -11.60 5.92 19.07
CA VAL A 225 -11.59 5.61 20.51
C VAL A 225 -12.07 6.82 21.32
N GLN A 226 -11.58 8.03 21.03
CA GLN A 226 -12.01 9.26 21.69
C GLN A 226 -13.50 9.58 21.50
N GLY A 227 -14.05 9.27 20.33
CA GLY A 227 -15.48 9.46 20.04
C GLY A 227 -16.39 8.37 20.60
N PHE A 228 -15.83 7.21 20.97
CA PHE A 228 -16.61 6.05 21.36
C PHE A 228 -17.48 6.23 22.64
N PRO A 229 -17.09 6.99 23.67
CA PRO A 229 -17.97 7.32 24.79
C PRO A 229 -19.30 7.99 24.38
N GLN A 230 -19.32 8.75 23.30
CA GLN A 230 -20.56 9.34 22.78
C GLN A 230 -21.46 8.28 22.12
N VAL A 231 -20.84 7.29 21.46
CA VAL A 231 -21.57 6.15 20.90
C VAL A 231 -22.20 5.33 22.02
N LEU A 232 -21.47 5.05 23.10
CA LEU A 232 -21.98 4.29 24.26
C LEU A 232 -23.16 4.98 24.95
N LYS A 233 -23.25 6.30 24.94
CA LYS A 233 -24.43 7.04 25.45
C LYS A 233 -25.69 6.72 24.65
N ALA A 234 -25.56 6.55 23.32
CA ALA A 234 -26.69 6.25 22.45
C ALA A 234 -26.95 4.73 22.32
N TYR A 235 -25.90 3.95 22.38
CA TYR A 235 -25.90 2.48 22.23
C TYR A 235 -25.05 1.84 23.33
N PRO A 236 -25.61 1.65 24.55
CA PRO A 236 -24.86 1.10 25.69
C PRO A 236 -24.31 -0.31 25.48
N ASN A 237 -24.90 -1.07 24.53
CA ASN A 237 -24.44 -2.39 24.13
C ASN A 237 -23.47 -2.38 22.94
N ALA A 238 -22.90 -1.23 22.57
CA ALA A 238 -21.90 -1.18 21.51
C ALA A 238 -20.57 -1.78 21.98
N ARG A 239 -19.90 -2.48 21.04
CA ARG A 239 -18.55 -3.03 21.19
C ARG A 239 -17.69 -2.55 20.04
N MET A 240 -16.46 -2.13 20.32
CA MET A 240 -15.49 -1.78 19.30
C MET A 240 -14.45 -2.89 19.16
N VAL A 241 -14.22 -3.32 17.91
CA VAL A 241 -13.21 -4.32 17.58
C VAL A 241 -12.17 -3.66 16.68
N ILE A 242 -10.92 -3.64 17.12
CA ILE A 242 -9.80 -3.08 16.37
C ILE A 242 -8.93 -4.23 15.88
N VAL A 243 -8.94 -4.48 14.57
CA VAL A 243 -8.17 -5.57 13.97
C VAL A 243 -6.98 -5.01 13.21
N GLY A 244 -5.78 -5.43 13.62
CA GLY A 244 -4.54 -5.03 12.97
C GLY A 244 -3.31 -5.19 13.83
N LYS A 245 -2.17 -4.79 13.27
CA LYS A 245 -0.88 -4.69 13.97
C LYS A 245 -0.21 -3.37 13.59
N GLY A 246 0.59 -2.83 14.46
CA GLY A 246 1.36 -1.64 14.14
C GLY A 246 2.03 -0.98 15.34
N PRO A 247 2.89 0.02 15.07
CA PRO A 247 3.72 0.63 16.10
C PRO A 247 2.96 1.53 17.09
N TYR A 248 1.69 1.81 16.85
CA TYR A 248 0.85 2.69 17.67
C TYR A 248 -0.08 1.90 18.61
N LEU A 249 0.20 0.60 18.81
CA LEU A 249 -0.68 -0.27 19.63
C LEU A 249 -0.62 0.09 21.12
N GLU A 250 0.59 0.30 21.66
CA GLU A 250 0.79 0.58 23.08
C GLU A 250 0.10 1.90 23.47
N GLU A 251 0.34 2.96 22.72
CA GLU A 251 -0.29 4.27 22.95
C GLU A 251 -1.81 4.23 22.83
N LEU A 252 -2.33 3.38 21.93
CA LEU A 252 -3.77 3.22 21.75
C LEU A 252 -4.40 2.45 22.93
N GLN A 253 -3.69 1.47 23.49
CA GLN A 253 -4.12 0.76 24.69
C GLN A 253 -4.13 1.69 25.91
N GLU A 254 -3.11 2.53 26.07
CA GLU A 254 -3.08 3.54 27.13
C GLU A 254 -4.29 4.49 27.04
N LEU A 255 -4.61 4.98 25.83
CA LEU A 255 -5.77 5.84 25.61
C LEU A 255 -7.10 5.15 25.96
N ILE A 256 -7.25 3.85 25.67
CA ILE A 256 -8.43 3.05 26.01
C ILE A 256 -8.58 2.97 27.51
N ASN A 257 -7.49 2.69 28.24
CA ASN A 257 -7.47 2.63 29.71
C ASN A 257 -7.80 4.00 30.35
N GLU A 258 -7.21 5.08 29.85
CA GLU A 258 -7.48 6.46 30.31
C GLU A 258 -8.96 6.84 30.19
N LEU A 259 -9.63 6.34 29.14
CA LEU A 259 -11.05 6.58 28.89
C LEU A 259 -11.99 5.56 29.56
N ALA A 260 -11.44 4.59 30.33
CA ALA A 260 -12.17 3.49 30.96
C ALA A 260 -13.03 2.69 29.95
N LEU A 261 -12.46 2.39 28.79
CA LEU A 261 -13.14 1.69 27.68
C LEU A 261 -12.72 0.21 27.54
N ASP A 262 -11.92 -0.34 28.47
CA ASP A 262 -11.34 -1.67 28.40
C ASP A 262 -12.38 -2.78 28.22
N GLU A 263 -13.56 -2.62 28.83
CA GLU A 263 -14.65 -3.59 28.70
C GLU A 263 -15.39 -3.51 27.36
N PHE A 264 -15.22 -2.41 26.62
CA PHE A 264 -15.98 -2.12 25.41
C PHE A 264 -15.16 -2.19 24.13
N VAL A 265 -13.82 -2.14 24.23
CA VAL A 265 -12.89 -2.14 23.12
C VAL A 265 -11.96 -3.35 23.20
N GLN A 266 -11.82 -4.08 22.09
CA GLN A 266 -10.90 -5.23 22.01
C GLN A 266 -10.06 -5.20 20.74
N PHE A 267 -8.91 -5.90 20.77
CA PHE A 267 -7.95 -6.03 19.67
C PHE A 267 -7.95 -7.43 19.08
#